data_1c20ba8dbf9d94a4859596475b71249b
#
_entry.id   1c20ba8dbf9d94a4859596475b71249b
#
_cell.length_a   1.000
_cell.length_b   1.000
_cell.length_c   1.000
_cell.angle_alpha   90.00
_cell.angle_beta   90.00
_cell.angle_gamma   90.00
#
_symmetry.space_group_name_H-M   'P 1'
#
loop_
_entity.id
_entity.type
_entity.pdbx_description
1 polymer ?
#
loop_
_entity_poly.entity_id
_entity_poly.type
_entity_poly.pdbx_seq_one_letter_code
_entity_poly.pdbx_strand_id
1 'polypeptide(L)'
;GPQAVQDQIGADPTGLPFNSVMALELHNDKPLSPLVNAGAIATVSAVTAKSADERWQRILTMQRRLGSENIALSDELNQSEQTTNFHNRGISWLLYAAQNLYCDPMEACDVYTRQCSTLLTTKELATMGATLAAHGKNPVTGEQVLNQAHTPFILAEMTMEGLYGRSGDWAYTVGLPGKSGVGGDPRGGTGCDGYRRVFTAAG
;
A
#
# COMPACT_ATOMS: atom_id res chain seq x y z
N GLY A 1 10.35 -10.02 -5.75
CA GLY A 1 11.04 -8.91 -6.38
C GLY A 1 10.18 -8.26 -7.47
N PRO A 2 10.66 -7.20 -8.18
CA PRO A 2 9.83 -6.42 -9.14
C PRO A 2 9.18 -7.27 -10.23
N GLN A 3 9.90 -8.25 -10.78
CA GLN A 3 9.35 -9.15 -11.81
C GLN A 3 8.13 -9.92 -11.29
N ALA A 4 8.18 -10.43 -10.05
CA ALA A 4 7.03 -11.14 -9.47
C ALA A 4 5.83 -10.21 -9.27
N VAL A 5 6.04 -8.94 -8.91
CA VAL A 5 4.96 -7.94 -8.83
C VAL A 5 4.35 -7.72 -10.21
N GLN A 6 5.17 -7.52 -11.24
CA GLN A 6 4.70 -7.31 -12.60
C GLN A 6 3.93 -8.52 -13.14
N ASP A 7 4.41 -9.74 -12.89
CA ASP A 7 3.78 -10.96 -13.40
C ASP A 7 2.46 -11.29 -12.66
N GLN A 8 2.44 -11.12 -11.35
CA GLN A 8 1.36 -11.58 -10.48
C GLN A 8 0.30 -10.51 -10.21
N ILE A 9 0.71 -9.23 -10.11
CA ILE A 9 -0.16 -8.12 -9.76
C ILE A 9 -0.40 -7.23 -10.97
N GLY A 10 0.67 -6.81 -11.64
CA GLY A 10 0.71 -5.81 -12.68
C GLY A 10 1.51 -4.58 -12.25
N ALA A 11 1.76 -3.70 -13.19
CA ALA A 11 2.51 -2.46 -13.01
C ALA A 11 1.97 -1.36 -13.93
N ASP A 12 0.65 -1.33 -14.14
CA ASP A 12 -0.04 -0.36 -15.00
C ASP A 12 -1.16 0.34 -14.23
N PRO A 13 -1.46 1.61 -14.53
CA PRO A 13 -2.57 2.30 -13.92
C PRO A 13 -3.91 1.68 -14.34
N THR A 14 -4.84 1.58 -13.39
CA THR A 14 -6.16 0.99 -13.65
C THR A 14 -7.10 1.92 -14.42
N GLY A 15 -6.86 3.24 -14.35
CA GLY A 15 -7.75 4.26 -14.91
C GLY A 15 -9.11 4.37 -14.20
N LEU A 16 -9.28 3.67 -13.07
CA LEU A 16 -10.53 3.57 -12.31
C LEU A 16 -10.30 3.90 -10.83
N PRO A 17 -11.36 4.13 -10.04
CA PRO A 17 -11.23 4.34 -8.60
C PRO A 17 -10.49 3.20 -7.89
N PHE A 18 -9.71 3.52 -6.86
CA PHE A 18 -8.82 2.61 -6.14
C PHE A 18 -9.50 1.36 -5.55
N ASN A 19 -10.81 1.41 -5.35
CA ASN A 19 -11.63 0.31 -4.81
C ASN A 19 -12.57 -0.30 -5.85
N SER A 20 -12.33 -0.08 -7.15
CA SER A 20 -13.21 -0.52 -8.23
C SER A 20 -13.15 -2.04 -8.42
N VAL A 21 -14.30 -2.71 -8.30
CA VAL A 21 -14.47 -4.11 -8.73
C VAL A 21 -14.49 -4.21 -10.26
N MET A 22 -15.06 -3.21 -10.95
CA MET A 22 -15.07 -3.16 -12.42
C MET A 22 -13.65 -3.19 -13.00
N ALA A 23 -12.66 -2.66 -12.28
CA ALA A 23 -11.27 -2.72 -12.72
C ALA A 23 -10.80 -4.18 -12.91
N LEU A 24 -11.17 -5.10 -12.03
CA LEU A 24 -10.84 -6.52 -12.17
C LEU A 24 -11.51 -7.12 -13.42
N GLU A 25 -12.80 -6.88 -13.61
CA GLU A 25 -13.57 -7.41 -14.75
C GLU A 25 -12.99 -6.92 -16.10
N LEU A 26 -12.60 -5.65 -16.20
CA LEU A 26 -12.04 -5.06 -17.42
C LEU A 26 -10.61 -5.52 -17.72
N HIS A 27 -9.87 -5.98 -16.72
CA HIS A 27 -8.46 -6.34 -16.83
C HIS A 27 -8.18 -7.84 -16.65
N ASN A 28 -9.13 -8.69 -17.02
CA ASN A 28 -9.02 -10.15 -16.94
C ASN A 28 -8.71 -10.61 -15.49
N ASP A 29 -9.41 -10.05 -14.54
CA ASP A 29 -9.30 -10.32 -13.09
C ASP A 29 -7.93 -10.00 -12.48
N LYS A 30 -7.06 -9.27 -13.20
CA LYS A 30 -5.78 -8.78 -12.67
C LYS A 30 -5.93 -7.44 -11.97
N PRO A 31 -5.26 -7.23 -10.82
CA PRO A 31 -5.28 -5.95 -10.11
C PRO A 31 -4.66 -4.78 -10.86
N LEU A 32 -3.72 -5.02 -11.75
CA LEU A 32 -2.87 -4.11 -12.54
C LEU A 32 -1.88 -3.27 -11.74
N SER A 33 -2.18 -2.83 -10.53
CA SER A 33 -1.27 -2.05 -9.71
C SER A 33 -1.32 -2.49 -8.24
N PRO A 34 -0.17 -2.60 -7.55
CA PRO A 34 -0.12 -2.88 -6.11
C PRO A 34 -0.67 -1.71 -5.26
N LEU A 35 -0.95 -0.55 -5.85
CA LEU A 35 -1.36 0.66 -5.14
C LEU A 35 -2.87 0.84 -5.04
N VAL A 36 -3.68 0.07 -5.78
CA VAL A 36 -5.14 -0.02 -5.61
C VAL A 36 -5.50 -1.13 -4.63
N ASN A 37 -6.73 -1.10 -4.06
CA ASN A 37 -7.12 -2.05 -3.02
C ASN A 37 -6.93 -3.52 -3.44
N ALA A 38 -7.37 -3.89 -4.63
CA ALA A 38 -7.21 -5.25 -5.15
C ALA A 38 -5.73 -5.67 -5.23
N GLY A 39 -4.88 -4.81 -5.76
CA GLY A 39 -3.45 -5.10 -5.86
C GLY A 39 -2.73 -5.10 -4.52
N ALA A 40 -3.11 -4.21 -3.60
CA ALA A 40 -2.54 -4.19 -2.25
C ALA A 40 -2.92 -5.45 -1.47
N ILE A 41 -4.17 -5.92 -1.55
CA ILE A 41 -4.63 -7.17 -0.94
C ILE A 41 -3.89 -8.38 -1.55
N ALA A 42 -3.77 -8.42 -2.89
CA ALA A 42 -3.03 -9.48 -3.58
C ALA A 42 -1.55 -9.46 -3.18
N THR A 43 -0.93 -8.29 -3.07
CA THR A 43 0.47 -8.13 -2.64
C THR A 43 0.67 -8.60 -1.19
N VAL A 44 -0.24 -8.26 -0.28
CA VAL A 44 -0.23 -8.76 1.11
C VAL A 44 -0.28 -10.29 1.12
N SER A 45 -1.17 -10.89 0.33
CA SER A 45 -1.31 -12.35 0.26
C SER A 45 -0.05 -13.05 -0.26
N ALA A 46 0.73 -12.39 -1.12
CA ALA A 46 1.98 -12.89 -1.68
C ALA A 46 3.16 -12.86 -0.67
N VAL A 47 3.03 -12.20 0.47
CA VAL A 47 4.03 -12.24 1.53
C VAL A 47 4.03 -13.64 2.15
N THR A 48 5.10 -14.41 1.93
CA THR A 48 5.23 -15.77 2.46
C THR A 48 5.17 -15.77 3.99
N ALA A 49 4.24 -16.52 4.56
CA ALA A 49 4.06 -16.67 6.01
C ALA A 49 3.25 -17.95 6.31
N LYS A 50 3.37 -18.46 7.53
CA LYS A 50 2.63 -19.65 8.00
C LYS A 50 1.28 -19.29 8.62
N SER A 51 1.05 -18.02 8.92
CA SER A 51 -0.20 -17.52 9.53
C SER A 51 -0.39 -16.03 9.21
N ALA A 52 -1.62 -15.54 9.43
CA ALA A 52 -1.96 -14.11 9.36
C ALA A 52 -1.06 -13.26 10.28
N ASP A 53 -0.82 -13.70 11.50
CA ASP A 53 0.00 -12.97 12.46
C ASP A 53 1.47 -12.91 12.03
N GLU A 54 2.03 -13.98 11.52
CA GLU A 54 3.40 -13.95 10.97
C GLU A 54 3.48 -13.00 9.77
N ARG A 55 2.50 -13.03 8.86
CA ARG A 55 2.44 -12.13 7.72
C ARG A 55 2.35 -10.68 8.16
N TRP A 56 1.50 -10.39 9.12
CA TRP A 56 1.38 -9.06 9.72
C TRP A 56 2.71 -8.60 10.35
N GLN A 57 3.37 -9.46 11.14
CA GLN A 57 4.64 -9.10 11.78
C GLN A 57 5.74 -8.80 10.75
N ARG A 58 5.78 -9.50 9.62
CA ARG A 58 6.72 -9.21 8.54
C ARG A 58 6.47 -7.83 7.92
N ILE A 59 5.19 -7.46 7.71
CA ILE A 59 4.80 -6.17 7.16
C ILE A 59 5.12 -5.05 8.18
N LEU A 60 4.73 -5.22 9.43
CA LEU A 60 5.02 -4.24 10.48
C LEU A 60 6.52 -4.02 10.68
N THR A 61 7.31 -5.09 10.65
CA THR A 61 8.76 -5.01 10.73
C THR A 61 9.32 -4.19 9.56
N MET A 62 8.82 -4.37 8.35
CA MET A 62 9.24 -3.56 7.19
C MET A 62 8.85 -2.09 7.37
N GLN A 63 7.64 -1.78 7.82
CA GLN A 63 7.22 -0.40 8.12
C GLN A 63 8.14 0.26 9.17
N ARG A 64 8.51 -0.48 10.22
CA ARG A 64 9.41 0.00 11.27
C ARG A 64 10.80 0.29 10.75
N ARG A 65 11.38 -0.62 9.98
CA ARG A 65 12.71 -0.41 9.37
C ARG A 65 12.72 0.79 8.41
N LEU A 66 11.64 1.03 7.69
CA LEU A 66 11.51 2.20 6.80
C LEU A 66 11.35 3.51 7.58
N GLY A 67 10.62 3.52 8.69
CA GLY A 67 10.29 4.70 9.47
C GLY A 67 10.96 4.74 10.84
N SER A 68 10.37 4.08 11.83
CA SER A 68 10.92 3.93 13.18
C SER A 68 10.28 2.75 13.92
N GLU A 69 10.94 2.25 14.96
CA GLU A 69 10.43 1.17 15.82
C GLU A 69 9.14 1.53 16.58
N ASN A 70 8.77 2.80 16.65
CA ASN A 70 7.56 3.25 17.34
C ASN A 70 6.28 3.04 16.52
N ILE A 71 6.40 2.70 15.24
CA ILE A 71 5.22 2.42 14.40
C ILE A 71 4.48 1.20 14.97
N ALA A 72 3.19 1.38 15.22
CA ALA A 72 2.35 0.38 15.87
C ALA A 72 0.95 0.31 15.25
N LEU A 73 0.28 -0.81 15.44
CA LEU A 73 -1.13 -0.96 15.10
C LEU A 73 -1.98 -0.05 16.00
N SER A 74 -2.96 0.63 15.42
CA SER A 74 -4.08 1.21 16.15
C SER A 74 -5.18 0.16 16.29
N ASP A 75 -5.35 -0.37 17.50
CA ASP A 75 -6.41 -1.36 17.76
C ASP A 75 -7.81 -0.77 17.51
N GLU A 76 -8.02 0.48 17.91
CA GLU A 76 -9.30 1.19 17.70
C GLU A 76 -9.62 1.33 16.22
N LEU A 77 -8.67 1.85 15.41
CA LEU A 77 -8.87 2.01 13.97
C LEU A 77 -9.02 0.65 13.29
N ASN A 78 -8.17 -0.31 13.62
CA ASN A 78 -8.26 -1.66 13.07
C ASN A 78 -9.61 -2.30 13.36
N GLN A 79 -10.10 -2.22 14.60
CA GLN A 79 -11.41 -2.76 14.96
C GLN A 79 -12.54 -2.08 14.18
N SER A 80 -12.51 -0.76 14.05
CA SER A 80 -13.48 0.00 13.26
C SER A 80 -13.50 -0.44 11.81
N GLU A 81 -12.33 -0.50 11.16
CA GLU A 81 -12.20 -0.92 9.76
C GLU A 81 -12.60 -2.39 9.55
N GLN A 82 -12.24 -3.30 10.46
CA GLN A 82 -12.60 -4.72 10.38
C GLN A 82 -14.13 -4.94 10.41
N THR A 83 -14.88 -4.06 11.03
CA THR A 83 -16.35 -4.17 11.09
C THR A 83 -17.07 -3.65 9.85
N THR A 84 -16.38 -2.87 8.99
CA THR A 84 -16.99 -2.16 7.85
C THR A 84 -16.35 -2.48 6.50
N ASN A 85 -15.27 -3.26 6.46
CA ASN A 85 -14.49 -3.54 5.24
C ASN A 85 -15.13 -4.56 4.28
N PHE A 86 -16.46 -4.63 4.21
CA PHE A 86 -17.20 -5.60 3.37
C PHE A 86 -16.79 -5.53 1.89
N HIS A 87 -16.52 -4.34 1.38
CA HIS A 87 -16.11 -4.17 -0.01
C HIS A 87 -14.76 -4.85 -0.28
N ASN A 88 -13.77 -4.67 0.60
CA ASN A 88 -12.47 -5.32 0.50
C ASN A 88 -12.55 -6.84 0.66
N ARG A 89 -13.47 -7.34 1.50
CA ARG A 89 -13.77 -8.78 1.59
C ARG A 89 -14.30 -9.30 0.26
N GLY A 90 -15.22 -8.57 -0.38
CA GLY A 90 -15.72 -8.91 -1.72
C GLY A 90 -14.59 -8.97 -2.75
N ILE A 91 -13.71 -7.97 -2.78
CA ILE A 91 -12.53 -7.96 -3.65
C ILE A 91 -11.62 -9.17 -3.38
N SER A 92 -11.39 -9.52 -2.12
CA SER A 92 -10.56 -10.68 -1.75
C SER A 92 -11.10 -11.99 -2.30
N TRP A 93 -12.44 -12.19 -2.24
CA TRP A 93 -13.08 -13.37 -2.81
C TRP A 93 -13.04 -13.40 -4.34
N LEU A 94 -13.17 -12.26 -5.01
CA LEU A 94 -13.03 -12.17 -6.48
C LEU A 94 -11.61 -12.53 -6.91
N LEU A 95 -10.60 -11.97 -6.24
CA LEU A 95 -9.19 -12.30 -6.49
C LEU A 95 -8.89 -13.78 -6.25
N TYR A 96 -9.49 -14.37 -5.21
CA TYR A 96 -9.33 -15.79 -4.92
C TYR A 96 -9.95 -16.67 -6.01
N ALA A 97 -11.17 -16.34 -6.44
CA ALA A 97 -11.85 -17.03 -7.54
C ALA A 97 -11.05 -16.98 -8.85
N ALA A 98 -10.36 -15.88 -9.10
CA ALA A 98 -9.48 -15.66 -10.26
C ALA A 98 -8.06 -16.23 -10.09
N GLN A 99 -7.76 -16.90 -8.97
CA GLN A 99 -6.42 -17.43 -8.63
C GLN A 99 -5.32 -16.37 -8.54
N ASN A 100 -5.70 -15.12 -8.26
CA ASN A 100 -4.82 -13.97 -8.06
C ASN A 100 -4.62 -13.63 -6.56
N LEU A 101 -4.92 -14.57 -5.67
CA LEU A 101 -4.70 -14.47 -4.22
C LEU A 101 -3.96 -15.72 -3.73
N TYR A 102 -2.95 -15.53 -2.88
CA TYR A 102 -1.95 -16.54 -2.53
C TYR A 102 -2.11 -17.09 -1.09
N CYS A 103 -3.18 -16.71 -0.38
CA CYS A 103 -3.57 -17.24 0.92
C CYS A 103 -5.10 -17.16 1.08
N ASP A 104 -5.63 -17.52 2.25
CA ASP A 104 -7.05 -17.39 2.55
C ASP A 104 -7.54 -15.95 2.34
N PRO A 105 -8.70 -15.74 1.67
CA PRO A 105 -9.22 -14.40 1.37
C PRO A 105 -9.45 -13.53 2.60
N MET A 106 -9.95 -14.12 3.68
CA MET A 106 -10.22 -13.36 4.90
C MET A 106 -8.94 -13.05 5.66
N GLU A 107 -7.94 -13.93 5.59
CA GLU A 107 -6.60 -13.65 6.11
C GLU A 107 -5.95 -12.48 5.35
N ALA A 108 -5.98 -12.48 4.02
CA ALA A 108 -5.43 -11.40 3.21
C ALA A 108 -6.10 -10.06 3.52
N CYS A 109 -7.44 -10.04 3.61
CA CYS A 109 -8.20 -8.85 3.95
C CYS A 109 -7.91 -8.34 5.37
N ASP A 110 -7.82 -9.24 6.35
CA ASP A 110 -7.48 -8.88 7.73
C ASP A 110 -6.10 -8.22 7.82
N VAL A 111 -5.08 -8.85 7.24
CA VAL A 111 -3.70 -8.32 7.28
C VAL A 111 -3.58 -7.01 6.50
N TYR A 112 -4.27 -6.88 5.37
CA TYR A 112 -4.35 -5.61 4.65
C TYR A 112 -4.98 -4.50 5.50
N THR A 113 -6.06 -4.80 6.23
CA THR A 113 -6.71 -3.84 7.13
C THR A 113 -5.78 -3.41 8.27
N ARG A 114 -5.04 -4.35 8.89
CA ARG A 114 -4.00 -4.04 9.88
C ARG A 114 -2.93 -3.12 9.30
N GLN A 115 -2.45 -3.39 8.08
CA GLN A 115 -1.45 -2.56 7.40
C GLN A 115 -1.94 -1.12 7.21
N CYS A 116 -3.21 -0.91 6.91
CA CYS A 116 -3.82 0.40 6.75
C CYS A 116 -4.14 1.10 8.07
N SER A 117 -4.05 0.40 9.20
CA SER A 117 -4.44 0.88 10.53
C SER A 117 -3.24 1.15 11.43
N THR A 118 -2.10 1.51 10.88
CA THR A 118 -0.88 1.83 11.65
C THR A 118 -0.82 3.29 12.04
N LEU A 119 -0.32 3.55 13.25
CA LEU A 119 -0.03 4.88 13.76
C LEU A 119 1.43 5.22 13.49
N LEU A 120 1.64 6.39 12.93
CA LEU A 120 2.97 6.96 12.73
C LEU A 120 2.90 8.49 12.76
N THR A 121 3.99 9.10 13.16
CA THR A 121 4.14 10.56 13.16
C THR A 121 4.51 11.08 11.75
N THR A 122 4.34 12.37 11.55
CA THR A 122 4.80 13.04 10.31
C THR A 122 6.31 12.85 10.07
N LYS A 123 7.10 12.82 11.17
CA LYS A 123 8.55 12.58 11.08
C LYS A 123 8.86 11.17 10.58
N GLU A 124 8.16 10.17 11.06
CA GLU A 124 8.32 8.77 10.63
C GLU A 124 7.91 8.59 9.16
N LEU A 125 6.80 9.20 8.75
CA LEU A 125 6.38 9.21 7.36
C LEU A 125 7.42 9.91 6.46
N ALA A 126 7.97 11.04 6.90
CA ALA A 126 9.05 11.72 6.18
C ALA A 126 10.33 10.87 6.11
N THR A 127 10.64 10.10 7.16
CA THR A 127 11.76 9.15 7.15
C THR A 127 11.56 8.03 6.14
N MET A 128 10.34 7.49 6.00
CA MET A 128 10.03 6.51 4.95
C MET A 128 10.29 7.08 3.55
N GLY A 129 9.87 8.35 3.30
CA GLY A 129 10.13 9.04 2.04
C GLY A 129 11.61 9.25 1.78
N ALA A 130 12.32 9.70 2.77
CA ALA A 130 13.75 9.91 2.68
C ALA A 130 14.50 8.58 2.45
N THR A 131 13.99 7.45 3.01
CA THR A 131 14.53 6.12 2.74
C THR A 131 14.36 5.72 1.28
N LEU A 132 13.21 5.98 0.68
CA LEU A 132 12.99 5.74 -0.75
C LEU A 132 13.88 6.65 -1.61
N ALA A 133 13.96 7.95 -1.30
CA ALA A 133 14.82 8.91 -1.98
C ALA A 133 16.31 8.56 -1.89
N ALA A 134 16.73 7.94 -0.79
CA ALA A 134 18.10 7.47 -0.56
C ALA A 134 18.32 6.02 -1.07
N HIS A 135 17.65 5.62 -2.12
CA HIS A 135 17.77 4.28 -2.74
C HIS A 135 17.59 3.12 -1.74
N GLY A 136 16.68 3.28 -0.80
CA GLY A 136 16.34 2.27 0.20
C GLY A 136 17.20 2.29 1.46
N LYS A 137 18.09 3.26 1.63
CA LYS A 137 18.88 3.45 2.85
C LYS A 137 18.17 4.40 3.81
N ASN A 138 17.82 3.93 4.99
CA ASN A 138 17.20 4.77 6.02
C ASN A 138 18.20 5.82 6.52
N PRO A 139 17.94 7.13 6.35
CA PRO A 139 18.92 8.18 6.69
C PRO A 139 19.09 8.38 8.19
N VAL A 140 18.17 7.90 9.01
CA VAL A 140 18.24 8.02 10.48
C VAL A 140 19.06 6.87 11.07
N THR A 141 18.82 5.64 10.62
CA THR A 141 19.49 4.44 11.16
C THR A 141 20.75 4.06 10.38
N GLY A 142 20.88 4.51 9.14
CA GLY A 142 21.95 4.11 8.22
C GLY A 142 21.75 2.71 7.60
N GLU A 143 20.66 2.04 7.94
CA GLU A 143 20.36 0.70 7.45
C GLU A 143 19.95 0.70 5.97
N GLN A 144 20.47 -0.25 5.18
CA GLN A 144 19.96 -0.54 3.83
C GLN A 144 18.70 -1.41 3.97
N VAL A 145 17.53 -0.79 4.04
CA VAL A 145 16.23 -1.45 4.27
C VAL A 145 15.72 -2.14 3.02
N LEU A 146 15.84 -1.48 1.88
CA LEU A 146 15.41 -1.99 0.58
C LEU A 146 16.64 -2.27 -0.31
N ASN A 147 16.51 -3.25 -1.19
CA ASN A 147 17.50 -3.42 -2.24
C ASN A 147 17.47 -2.17 -3.16
N GLN A 148 18.61 -1.53 -3.32
CA GLN A 148 18.77 -0.33 -4.15
C GLN A 148 18.20 -0.52 -5.56
N ALA A 149 18.39 -1.69 -6.17
CA ALA A 149 17.89 -2.00 -7.49
C ALA A 149 16.35 -2.08 -7.58
N HIS A 150 15.64 -2.21 -6.45
CA HIS A 150 14.18 -2.27 -6.42
C HIS A 150 13.52 -0.90 -6.24
N THR A 151 14.22 0.08 -5.72
CA THR A 151 13.67 1.42 -5.44
C THR A 151 13.07 2.10 -6.68
N PRO A 152 13.71 2.05 -7.88
CA PRO A 152 13.12 2.67 -9.07
C PRO A 152 11.75 2.12 -9.45
N PHE A 153 11.49 0.83 -9.23
CA PHE A 153 10.18 0.22 -9.52
C PHE A 153 9.10 0.72 -8.56
N ILE A 154 9.44 0.89 -7.27
CA ILE A 154 8.53 1.46 -6.27
C ILE A 154 8.17 2.90 -6.63
N LEU A 155 9.16 3.72 -7.00
CA LEU A 155 8.94 5.11 -7.40
C LEU A 155 8.16 5.22 -8.72
N ALA A 156 8.36 4.30 -9.66
CA ALA A 156 7.57 4.22 -10.89
C ALA A 156 6.10 3.96 -10.59
N GLU A 157 5.78 2.97 -9.74
CA GLU A 157 4.40 2.69 -9.30
C GLU A 157 3.77 3.92 -8.63
N MET A 158 4.50 4.61 -7.74
CA MET A 158 4.02 5.83 -7.09
C MET A 158 3.74 6.95 -8.10
N THR A 159 4.51 7.03 -9.19
CA THR A 159 4.31 8.02 -10.24
C THR A 159 3.09 7.69 -11.09
N MET A 160 2.89 6.42 -11.42
CA MET A 160 1.81 5.98 -12.31
C MET A 160 0.44 5.93 -11.63
N GLU A 161 0.36 5.41 -10.41
CA GLU A 161 -0.92 5.12 -9.72
C GLU A 161 -0.97 5.62 -8.26
N GLY A 162 0.07 6.29 -7.76
CA GLY A 162 0.18 6.68 -6.35
C GLY A 162 -0.92 7.64 -5.86
N LEU A 163 -1.49 8.45 -6.75
CA LEU A 163 -2.66 9.30 -6.51
C LEU A 163 -3.85 8.87 -7.39
N TYR A 164 -3.87 7.61 -7.83
CA TYR A 164 -4.94 7.03 -8.64
C TYR A 164 -5.20 7.87 -9.90
N GLY A 165 -6.44 8.18 -10.24
CA GLY A 165 -6.79 8.99 -11.40
C GLY A 165 -6.21 10.42 -11.42
N ARG A 166 -5.53 10.86 -10.35
CA ARG A 166 -4.84 12.16 -10.26
C ARG A 166 -3.32 12.06 -10.35
N SER A 167 -2.77 10.87 -10.58
CA SER A 167 -1.32 10.67 -10.64
C SER A 167 -0.68 11.47 -11.76
N GLY A 168 -1.33 11.56 -12.93
CA GLY A 168 -0.83 12.37 -14.05
C GLY A 168 -0.80 13.88 -13.76
N ASP A 169 -1.87 14.41 -13.16
CA ASP A 169 -1.94 15.82 -12.74
C ASP A 169 -0.87 16.15 -11.70
N TRP A 170 -0.68 15.25 -10.73
CA TRP A 170 0.37 15.37 -9.73
C TRP A 170 1.77 15.33 -10.35
N ALA A 171 2.04 14.37 -11.21
CA ALA A 171 3.34 14.25 -11.88
C ALA A 171 3.66 15.48 -12.73
N TYR A 172 2.67 16.02 -13.44
CA TYR A 172 2.81 17.24 -14.23
C TYR A 172 3.08 18.48 -13.36
N THR A 173 2.37 18.62 -12.24
CA THR A 173 2.40 19.83 -11.41
C THR A 173 3.58 19.83 -10.43
N VAL A 174 3.92 18.66 -9.87
CA VAL A 174 4.91 18.54 -8.78
C VAL A 174 6.21 17.90 -9.25
N GLY A 175 6.14 16.98 -10.22
CA GLY A 175 7.32 16.31 -10.78
C GLY A 175 7.96 15.26 -9.86
N LEU A 176 7.28 14.83 -8.79
CA LEU A 176 7.79 13.85 -7.82
C LEU A 176 6.84 12.66 -7.68
N PRO A 177 7.36 11.45 -7.44
CA PRO A 177 6.53 10.32 -7.06
C PRO A 177 5.74 10.63 -5.79
N GLY A 178 4.48 10.25 -5.73
CA GLY A 178 3.62 10.52 -4.60
C GLY A 178 2.70 9.35 -4.26
N LYS A 179 2.28 9.25 -3.00
CA LYS A 179 1.24 8.32 -2.56
C LYS A 179 0.22 9.04 -1.69
N SER A 180 -1.04 8.98 -2.07
CA SER A 180 -2.14 9.51 -1.26
C SER A 180 -2.51 8.55 -0.13
N GLY A 181 -3.01 9.11 0.97
CA GLY A 181 -3.54 8.34 2.09
C GLY A 181 -4.83 8.97 2.65
N VAL A 182 -5.70 8.15 3.22
CA VAL A 182 -6.98 8.58 3.80
C VAL A 182 -6.83 9.00 5.27
N GLY A 183 -5.83 8.46 5.97
CA GLY A 183 -5.65 8.67 7.40
C GLY A 183 -5.11 10.04 7.78
N GLY A 184 -5.39 10.45 9.02
CA GLY A 184 -4.64 11.49 9.69
C GLY A 184 -5.37 12.77 10.08
N ASP A 185 -6.68 12.80 10.21
CA ASP A 185 -7.36 13.86 10.96
C ASP A 185 -7.54 13.43 12.43
N PRO A 186 -6.82 14.04 13.37
CA PRO A 186 -7.00 13.75 14.80
C PRO A 186 -8.36 14.19 15.35
N ARG A 187 -9.21 14.81 14.54
CA ARG A 187 -10.51 15.34 14.95
C ARG A 187 -11.70 14.49 14.51
N GLY A 188 -11.47 13.28 13.97
CA GLY A 188 -12.55 12.33 13.67
C GLY A 188 -13.60 12.81 12.65
N GLY A 189 -13.23 13.75 11.79
CA GLY A 189 -14.13 14.24 10.75
C GLY A 189 -14.37 13.17 9.69
N THR A 190 -15.58 12.65 9.61
CA THR A 190 -16.08 11.75 8.56
C THR A 190 -16.26 12.47 7.22
N GLY A 191 -15.40 13.40 6.90
CA GLY A 191 -15.39 14.10 5.63
C GLY A 191 -14.60 13.34 4.58
N CYS A 192 -15.24 13.05 3.46
CA CYS A 192 -14.65 12.39 2.27
C CYS A 192 -13.53 13.20 1.59
N ASP A 193 -12.81 14.02 2.29
CA ASP A 193 -11.65 14.78 1.79
C ASP A 193 -10.36 13.95 1.89
N GLY A 194 -10.37 12.77 1.26
CA GLY A 194 -9.31 11.76 1.31
C GLY A 194 -7.96 12.13 0.69
N TYR A 195 -7.64 13.43 0.53
CA TYR A 195 -6.42 13.88 -0.14
C TYR A 195 -5.46 14.66 0.75
N ARG A 196 -5.61 14.60 2.06
CA ARG A 196 -4.88 15.52 2.95
C ARG A 196 -3.44 15.14 3.25
N ARG A 197 -2.97 13.95 2.86
CA ARG A 197 -1.55 13.59 3.04
C ARG A 197 -1.01 12.94 1.78
N VAL A 198 -0.11 13.64 1.13
CA VAL A 198 0.68 13.12 0.04
C VAL A 198 2.09 12.90 0.58
N PHE A 199 2.57 11.69 0.36
CA PHE A 199 3.93 11.29 0.62
C PHE A 199 4.71 11.39 -0.69
N THR A 200 5.83 12.10 -0.70
CA THR A 200 6.70 12.25 -1.87
C THR A 200 8.10 11.77 -1.54
N ALA A 201 8.72 11.08 -2.47
CA ALA A 201 10.12 10.77 -2.43
C ALA A 201 10.83 11.61 -3.50
N ALA A 202 11.68 12.54 -3.08
CA ALA A 202 12.59 13.23 -3.99
C ALA A 202 13.67 12.25 -4.44
N GLY A 203 13.96 12.23 -5.73
CA GLY A 203 15.07 11.47 -6.31
C GLY A 203 16.40 12.20 -6.11
#